data_5606085685b29ba36a0b5ce60fc363ff
#
_entry.id   5606085685b29ba36a0b5ce60fc363ff
#
_cell.length_a   1.000
_cell.length_b   1.000
_cell.length_c   1.000
_cell.angle_alpha   90.00
_cell.angle_beta   90.00
_cell.angle_gamma   90.00
#
_symmetry.space_group_name_H-M   'P 1'
#
loop_
_entity.id
_entity.type
_entity.pdbx_description
1 polymer ?
#
loop_
_entity_poly.entity_id
_entity_poly.type
_entity_poly.pdbx_seq_one_letter_code
_entity_poly.pdbx_strand_id
1 'polypeptide(L)'
;MTIDHTRVEKCGHRGILGKYCLHFHLMGECETCSFRGNAVEHGHQRAIVVHGTHLSSVVENVMYDIRGANIYIEDGNELYNRIMYNVGIGPWPLDSGVSPTRHGCTVPGTNDDQADTQLNHAGIWLLSQRNHLVGNRMTNHFNGMFADAGRFAGDCGGNAASYDCCTNSLPLGHW
;
A
#
# COMPACT_ATOMS: atom_id res chain seq x y z
N MET A 1 -1.04 13.91 11.83
CA MET A 1 -1.25 14.33 10.41
C MET A 1 -2.63 13.88 9.98
N THR A 2 -3.46 14.79 9.47
CA THR A 2 -4.83 14.46 9.05
C THR A 2 -5.11 15.08 7.69
N ILE A 3 -5.67 14.28 6.77
CA ILE A 3 -6.20 14.75 5.49
C ILE A 3 -7.59 14.13 5.34
N ASP A 4 -8.61 14.98 5.32
CA ASP A 4 -10.00 14.57 5.30
C ASP A 4 -10.74 15.19 4.14
N HIS A 5 -11.63 14.41 3.52
CA HIS A 5 -12.59 14.85 2.50
C HIS A 5 -11.94 15.67 1.36
N THR A 6 -10.76 15.24 0.96
CA THR A 6 -9.95 15.93 -0.05
C THR A 6 -9.91 15.09 -1.34
N ARG A 7 -9.95 15.75 -2.48
CA ARG A 7 -9.64 15.13 -3.77
C ARG A 7 -8.16 15.34 -4.10
N VAL A 8 -7.47 14.24 -4.40
CA VAL A 8 -6.07 14.22 -4.81
C VAL A 8 -5.99 13.57 -6.19
N GLU A 9 -5.51 14.30 -7.16
CA GLU A 9 -5.51 13.88 -8.57
C GLU A 9 -4.11 13.94 -9.17
N LYS A 10 -3.79 12.99 -10.07
CA LYS A 10 -2.51 12.94 -10.81
C LYS A 10 -1.29 13.02 -9.90
N CYS A 11 -1.38 12.37 -8.79
CA CYS A 11 -0.42 12.39 -7.71
C CYS A 11 0.57 11.24 -7.79
N GLY A 12 1.60 11.32 -6.95
CA GLY A 12 2.68 10.37 -6.95
C GLY A 12 3.67 10.62 -8.09
N HIS A 13 4.87 10.09 -7.95
CA HIS A 13 5.90 10.24 -8.96
C HIS A 13 6.35 8.87 -9.45
N ARG A 14 6.10 8.60 -10.72
CA ARG A 14 6.46 7.34 -11.34
C ARG A 14 7.97 7.10 -11.26
N GLY A 15 8.36 5.90 -10.87
CA GLY A 15 9.75 5.51 -10.78
C GLY A 15 10.55 6.06 -9.61
N ILE A 16 9.92 6.76 -8.68
CA ILE A 16 10.60 7.29 -7.50
C ILE A 16 9.94 6.71 -6.25
N LEU A 17 10.69 5.86 -5.54
CA LEU A 17 10.26 5.27 -4.29
C LEU A 17 9.95 6.36 -3.26
N GLY A 18 8.91 6.18 -2.45
CA GLY A 18 8.52 7.14 -1.42
C GLY A 18 7.69 8.33 -1.92
N LYS A 19 7.58 8.55 -3.23
CA LYS A 19 6.79 9.63 -3.81
C LYS A 19 5.38 9.16 -4.18
N TYR A 20 4.60 8.85 -3.14
CA TYR A 20 3.23 8.35 -3.23
C TYR A 20 2.20 9.48 -3.12
N CYS A 21 0.92 9.18 -3.34
CA CYS A 21 -0.11 10.22 -3.29
C CYS A 21 -0.37 10.70 -1.86
N LEU A 22 -0.73 9.79 -0.97
CA LEU A 22 -0.89 10.05 0.46
C LEU A 22 0.02 9.09 1.22
N HIS A 23 0.85 9.61 2.10
CA HIS A 23 1.91 8.82 2.71
C HIS A 23 2.11 9.16 4.19
N PHE A 24 1.84 8.21 5.06
CA PHE A 24 2.40 8.26 6.42
C PHE A 24 3.81 7.69 6.37
N HIS A 25 4.80 8.52 6.58
CA HIS A 25 6.20 8.14 6.46
C HIS A 25 6.91 8.24 7.80
N LEU A 26 7.19 7.08 8.39
CA LEU A 26 7.96 6.94 9.63
C LEU A 26 7.40 7.78 10.80
N MET A 27 6.07 7.78 10.95
CA MET A 27 5.41 8.57 12.00
C MET A 27 5.45 7.89 13.38
N GLY A 28 5.86 6.63 13.45
CA GLY A 28 5.81 5.84 14.67
C GLY A 28 4.37 5.62 15.14
N GLU A 29 4.13 5.67 16.44
CA GLU A 29 2.79 5.61 17.02
C GLU A 29 2.06 6.93 16.78
N CYS A 30 0.99 6.90 15.99
CA CYS A 30 0.26 8.10 15.61
C CYS A 30 -1.26 7.86 15.58
N GLU A 31 -1.88 7.85 16.73
CA GLU A 31 -3.33 7.67 16.86
C GLU A 31 -4.14 8.79 16.19
N THR A 32 -3.54 9.96 16.04
CA THR A 32 -4.15 11.11 15.36
C THR A 32 -3.86 11.17 13.86
N CYS A 33 -3.08 10.23 13.33
CA CYS A 33 -2.85 10.14 11.90
C CYS A 33 -4.07 9.55 11.20
N SER A 34 -4.65 10.30 10.28
CA SER A 34 -5.86 9.91 9.57
C SER A 34 -5.87 10.37 8.11
N PHE A 35 -6.20 9.45 7.22
CA PHE A 35 -6.67 9.74 5.87
C PHE A 35 -8.10 9.24 5.78
N ARG A 36 -9.06 10.17 5.71
CA ARG A 36 -10.48 9.83 5.78
C ARG A 36 -11.30 10.51 4.69
N GLY A 37 -12.16 9.72 4.05
CA GLY A 37 -13.14 10.26 3.09
C GLY A 37 -12.51 10.94 1.87
N ASN A 38 -11.25 10.60 1.53
CA ASN A 38 -10.56 11.20 0.41
C ASN A 38 -10.86 10.47 -0.90
N ALA A 39 -10.84 11.19 -2.01
CA ALA A 39 -10.82 10.65 -3.35
C ALA A 39 -9.41 10.79 -3.94
N VAL A 40 -8.76 9.67 -4.25
CA VAL A 40 -7.43 9.64 -4.88
C VAL A 40 -7.60 9.09 -6.29
N GLU A 41 -7.28 9.89 -7.30
CA GLU A 41 -7.56 9.56 -8.69
C GLU A 41 -6.34 9.71 -9.60
N HIS A 42 -6.27 8.83 -10.61
CA HIS A 42 -5.24 8.89 -11.65
C HIS A 42 -3.82 8.97 -11.08
N GLY A 43 -3.57 8.20 -10.03
CA GLY A 43 -2.26 8.17 -9.35
C GLY A 43 -1.19 7.49 -10.20
N HIS A 44 -0.01 8.10 -10.27
CA HIS A 44 1.13 7.57 -11.03
C HIS A 44 1.98 6.59 -10.22
N GLN A 45 1.67 6.41 -8.95
CA GLN A 45 2.32 5.50 -8.01
C GLN A 45 1.23 5.00 -7.03
N ARG A 46 1.58 4.41 -5.92
CA ARG A 46 0.65 3.95 -4.87
C ARG A 46 -0.23 5.09 -4.36
N ALA A 47 -1.50 4.81 -4.05
CA ALA A 47 -2.41 5.86 -3.59
C ALA A 47 -2.19 6.21 -2.13
N ILE A 48 -2.35 5.26 -1.23
CA ILE A 48 -2.22 5.47 0.22
C ILE A 48 -1.18 4.51 0.76
N VAL A 49 -0.17 5.05 1.41
CA VAL A 49 0.92 4.26 1.98
C VAL A 49 1.03 4.50 3.49
N VAL A 50 1.15 3.40 4.22
CA VAL A 50 1.47 3.38 5.64
C VAL A 50 2.85 2.75 5.77
N HIS A 51 3.83 3.56 6.13
CA HIS A 51 5.22 3.16 6.25
C HIS A 51 5.75 3.53 7.63
N GLY A 52 6.22 2.55 8.39
CA GLY A 52 6.75 2.77 9.73
C GLY A 52 5.80 3.56 10.64
N THR A 53 4.48 3.32 10.51
CA THR A 53 3.45 4.07 11.23
C THR A 53 2.44 3.10 11.84
N HIS A 54 2.12 3.33 13.09
CA HIS A 54 1.24 2.49 13.90
C HIS A 54 0.03 3.27 14.39
N LEU A 55 -1.07 2.56 14.71
CA LEU A 55 -2.29 3.11 15.30
C LEU A 55 -3.03 4.14 14.43
N SER A 56 -2.61 4.31 13.17
CA SER A 56 -3.22 5.27 12.25
C SER A 56 -4.54 4.78 11.66
N SER A 57 -5.22 5.65 10.93
CA SER A 57 -6.50 5.36 10.30
C SER A 57 -6.50 5.70 8.80
N VAL A 58 -6.89 4.75 7.98
CA VAL A 58 -7.16 4.91 6.55
C VAL A 58 -8.60 4.44 6.33
N VAL A 59 -9.55 5.37 6.29
CA VAL A 59 -10.97 5.05 6.43
C VAL A 59 -11.81 5.79 5.39
N GLU A 60 -12.74 5.07 4.77
CA GLU A 60 -13.74 5.66 3.85
C GLU A 60 -13.15 6.38 2.63
N ASN A 61 -11.95 5.99 2.19
CA ASN A 61 -11.34 6.59 1.00
C ASN A 61 -11.78 5.85 -0.27
N VAL A 62 -11.81 6.58 -1.37
CA VAL A 62 -12.04 6.03 -2.71
C VAL A 62 -10.77 6.24 -3.54
N MET A 63 -10.25 5.16 -4.12
CA MET A 63 -9.10 5.19 -5.00
C MET A 63 -9.52 4.69 -6.39
N TYR A 64 -9.21 5.46 -7.42
CA TYR A 64 -9.59 5.16 -8.79
C TYR A 64 -8.43 5.37 -9.75
N ASP A 65 -8.21 4.41 -10.63
CA ASP A 65 -7.16 4.45 -11.65
C ASP A 65 -5.77 4.76 -11.04
N ILE A 66 -5.38 3.92 -10.11
CA ILE A 66 -4.06 4.01 -9.44
C ILE A 66 -3.12 3.00 -10.08
N ARG A 67 -1.94 3.46 -10.45
CA ARG A 67 -0.96 2.63 -11.14
C ARG A 67 -0.19 1.67 -10.24
N GLY A 68 -0.15 1.92 -8.95
CA GLY A 68 0.37 1.02 -7.93
C GLY A 68 -0.75 0.40 -7.10
N ALA A 69 -0.41 -0.13 -5.94
CA ALA A 69 -1.41 -0.57 -4.99
C ALA A 69 -2.28 0.61 -4.51
N ASN A 70 -3.56 0.36 -4.29
CA ASN A 70 -4.42 1.40 -3.75
C ASN A 70 -4.08 1.70 -2.29
N ILE A 71 -3.87 0.67 -1.48
CA ILE A 71 -3.38 0.81 -0.11
C ILE A 71 -2.16 -0.10 0.04
N TYR A 72 -1.11 0.43 0.61
CA TYR A 72 0.17 -0.25 0.75
C TYR A 72 0.70 -0.12 2.17
N ILE A 73 0.81 -1.25 2.87
CA ILE A 73 1.43 -1.35 4.19
C ILE A 73 2.83 -1.90 3.96
N GLU A 74 3.85 -1.08 4.14
CA GLU A 74 5.12 -1.18 3.43
C GLU A 74 6.11 -2.18 4.02
N ASP A 75 6.46 -2.07 5.31
CA ASP A 75 7.61 -2.78 5.87
C ASP A 75 7.28 -4.08 6.59
N GLY A 76 6.04 -4.30 6.96
CA GLY A 76 5.64 -5.48 7.72
C GLY A 76 5.72 -5.34 9.24
N ASN A 77 6.14 -4.21 9.73
CA ASN A 77 6.18 -3.88 11.16
C ASN A 77 5.08 -2.89 11.59
N GLU A 78 4.27 -2.40 10.65
CA GLU A 78 3.18 -1.49 10.95
C GLU A 78 2.06 -2.22 11.68
N LEU A 79 1.65 -1.69 12.83
CA LEU A 79 0.77 -2.37 13.76
C LEU A 79 -0.49 -1.55 14.08
N TYR A 80 -1.60 -2.26 14.24
CA TYR A 80 -2.86 -1.74 14.76
C TYR A 80 -3.45 -0.57 13.98
N ASN A 81 -3.06 -0.41 12.72
CA ASN A 81 -3.69 0.57 11.85
C ASN A 81 -5.11 0.11 11.48
N ARG A 82 -6.03 1.04 11.36
CA ARG A 82 -7.41 0.79 10.94
C ARG A 82 -7.58 1.10 9.46
N ILE A 83 -7.71 0.08 8.66
CA ILE A 83 -7.91 0.16 7.22
C ILE A 83 -9.35 -0.29 6.94
N MET A 84 -10.27 0.67 6.89
CA MET A 84 -11.69 0.34 6.97
C MET A 84 -12.53 1.06 5.91
N TYR A 85 -13.47 0.32 5.33
CA TYR A 85 -14.50 0.86 4.44
C TYR A 85 -13.97 1.63 3.23
N ASN A 86 -12.77 1.32 2.77
CA ASN A 86 -12.19 1.91 1.58
C ASN A 86 -12.68 1.19 0.32
N VAL A 87 -12.77 1.94 -0.77
CA VAL A 87 -13.10 1.41 -2.10
C VAL A 87 -11.92 1.65 -3.03
N GLY A 88 -11.45 0.58 -3.66
CA GLY A 88 -10.40 0.65 -4.66
C GLY A 88 -10.86 0.10 -6.00
N ILE A 89 -10.70 0.89 -7.06
CA ILE A 89 -11.02 0.51 -8.42
C ILE A 89 -9.73 0.61 -9.23
N GLY A 90 -9.23 -0.53 -9.69
CA GLY A 90 -8.01 -0.61 -10.48
C GLY A 90 -8.10 0.09 -11.82
N PRO A 91 -6.98 0.32 -12.48
CA PRO A 91 -6.93 1.00 -13.76
C PRO A 91 -7.69 0.23 -14.84
N TRP A 92 -8.38 0.96 -15.70
CA TRP A 92 -9.08 0.41 -16.86
C TRP A 92 -8.67 1.17 -18.14
N PRO A 93 -8.55 0.48 -19.26
CA PRO A 93 -8.57 -0.98 -19.38
C PRO A 93 -7.32 -1.61 -18.77
N LEU A 94 -7.49 -2.77 -18.14
CA LEU A 94 -6.37 -3.69 -18.00
C LEU A 94 -5.91 -3.96 -19.42
N ASP A 95 -4.81 -3.39 -19.81
CA ASP A 95 -4.40 -3.26 -21.19
C ASP A 95 -4.47 -4.60 -21.92
N SER A 96 -5.43 -4.70 -22.82
CA SER A 96 -5.56 -5.85 -23.69
C SER A 96 -4.35 -5.89 -24.61
N GLY A 97 -3.41 -6.73 -24.31
CA GLY A 97 -2.22 -6.98 -25.14
C GLY A 97 -0.88 -6.68 -24.51
N VAL A 98 -0.85 -6.08 -23.36
CA VAL A 98 0.36 -5.98 -22.55
C VAL A 98 0.34 -7.10 -21.51
N SER A 99 1.47 -7.78 -21.36
CA SER A 99 1.64 -8.81 -20.33
C SER A 99 1.08 -8.30 -18.98
N PRO A 100 0.34 -9.13 -18.24
CA PRO A 100 -0.12 -8.79 -16.91
C PRO A 100 0.98 -8.26 -16.00
N THR A 101 2.24 -8.57 -16.31
CA THR A 101 3.43 -8.06 -15.62
C THR A 101 3.74 -6.59 -15.89
N ARG A 102 3.06 -5.96 -16.85
CA ARG A 102 3.37 -4.58 -17.27
C ARG A 102 2.22 -3.61 -17.07
N HIS A 103 1.16 -4.05 -16.43
CA HIS A 103 0.01 -3.19 -16.20
C HIS A 103 0.34 -2.08 -15.23
N GLY A 104 0.61 -0.96 -15.81
CA GLY A 104 0.47 0.34 -15.21
C GLY A 104 1.26 0.61 -13.94
N CYS A 105 1.71 -0.44 -13.29
CA CYS A 105 2.33 -0.36 -11.97
C CYS A 105 3.84 -0.50 -12.02
N THR A 106 4.35 -1.21 -13.02
CA THR A 106 5.80 -1.39 -13.18
C THR A 106 6.41 -0.23 -13.94
N VAL A 107 7.47 0.31 -13.41
CA VAL A 107 8.31 1.29 -14.08
C VAL A 107 9.65 0.63 -14.39
N PRO A 108 9.92 0.30 -15.68
CA PRO A 108 11.15 -0.39 -16.05
C PRO A 108 12.40 0.33 -15.58
N GLY A 109 13.32 -0.42 -15.02
CA GLY A 109 14.63 0.09 -14.62
C GLY A 109 14.66 0.86 -13.30
N THR A 110 13.62 0.73 -12.48
CA THR A 110 13.58 1.34 -11.14
C THR A 110 13.42 0.28 -10.07
N ASN A 111 13.71 0.63 -8.81
CA ASN A 111 13.42 -0.26 -7.68
C ASN A 111 11.93 -0.58 -7.56
N ASP A 112 11.09 0.25 -8.14
CA ASP A 112 9.65 0.01 -8.24
C ASP A 112 9.32 -1.18 -9.16
N ASP A 113 10.20 -1.54 -10.10
CA ASP A 113 9.99 -2.74 -10.91
C ASP A 113 9.91 -4.02 -10.07
N GLN A 114 10.62 -4.06 -8.97
CA GLN A 114 10.54 -5.17 -8.03
C GLN A 114 9.36 -5.02 -7.07
N ALA A 115 9.05 -3.80 -6.69
CA ALA A 115 7.95 -3.49 -5.79
C ALA A 115 6.60 -3.46 -6.51
N ASP A 116 6.57 -3.11 -7.78
CA ASP A 116 5.37 -3.02 -8.61
C ASP A 116 5.25 -4.18 -9.59
N THR A 117 5.76 -5.35 -9.21
CA THR A 117 5.51 -6.59 -9.95
C THR A 117 4.04 -7.00 -9.82
N GLN A 118 3.64 -8.02 -10.56
CA GLN A 118 2.28 -8.58 -10.49
C GLN A 118 1.77 -8.83 -9.07
N LEU A 119 2.67 -9.19 -8.16
CA LEU A 119 2.34 -9.47 -6.78
C LEU A 119 1.91 -8.19 -6.04
N ASN A 120 2.45 -7.07 -6.43
CA ASN A 120 2.22 -5.78 -5.79
C ASN A 120 1.07 -4.98 -6.41
N HIS A 121 0.55 -5.44 -7.55
CA HIS A 121 -0.67 -4.87 -8.14
C HIS A 121 -1.90 -5.39 -7.40
N ALA A 122 -2.01 -4.96 -6.17
CA ALA A 122 -3.10 -5.32 -5.29
C ALA A 122 -3.96 -4.10 -4.94
N GLY A 123 -5.23 -4.36 -4.68
CA GLY A 123 -6.07 -3.35 -4.05
C GLY A 123 -5.50 -2.96 -2.69
N ILE A 124 -5.20 -3.95 -1.87
CA ILE A 124 -4.47 -3.79 -0.62
C ILE A 124 -3.23 -4.68 -0.65
N TRP A 125 -2.07 -4.08 -0.52
CA TRP A 125 -0.82 -4.77 -0.26
C TRP A 125 -0.51 -4.70 1.23
N LEU A 126 -0.33 -5.84 1.86
CA LEU A 126 -0.19 -5.93 3.29
C LEU A 126 0.97 -6.86 3.64
N LEU A 127 1.99 -6.32 4.23
CA LEU A 127 3.10 -7.10 4.72
C LEU A 127 3.02 -7.32 6.24
N SER A 128 2.37 -6.43 6.97
CA SER A 128 2.07 -6.59 8.39
C SER A 128 0.64 -7.07 8.61
N GLN A 129 0.48 -8.10 9.41
CA GLN A 129 -0.81 -8.74 9.65
C GLN A 129 -1.54 -8.26 10.90
N ARG A 130 -0.89 -7.44 11.74
CA ARG A 130 -1.53 -6.87 12.94
C ARG A 130 -2.25 -5.55 12.65
N ASN A 131 -3.03 -5.51 11.59
CA ASN A 131 -3.84 -4.36 11.25
C ASN A 131 -5.31 -4.76 11.14
N HIS A 132 -6.22 -3.83 11.38
CA HIS A 132 -7.66 -4.05 11.30
C HIS A 132 -8.17 -3.75 9.90
N LEU A 133 -8.51 -4.77 9.14
CA LEU A 133 -9.07 -4.64 7.80
C LEU A 133 -10.56 -4.97 7.85
N VAL A 134 -11.41 -3.97 7.67
CA VAL A 134 -12.87 -4.14 7.75
C VAL A 134 -13.57 -3.45 6.60
N GLY A 135 -14.45 -4.17 5.91
CA GLY A 135 -15.40 -3.59 4.95
C GLY A 135 -14.77 -2.96 3.71
N ASN A 136 -13.49 -3.21 3.41
CA ASN A 136 -12.85 -2.71 2.21
C ASN A 136 -13.36 -3.45 0.97
N ARG A 137 -13.49 -2.74 -0.15
CA ARG A 137 -13.95 -3.27 -1.44
C ARG A 137 -12.95 -2.92 -2.52
N MET A 138 -12.33 -3.93 -3.11
CA MET A 138 -11.33 -3.78 -4.16
C MET A 138 -11.81 -4.50 -5.41
N THR A 139 -11.78 -3.82 -6.53
CA THR A 139 -12.21 -4.36 -7.82
C THR A 139 -11.25 -4.00 -8.93
N ASN A 140 -11.21 -4.81 -9.97
CA ASN A 140 -10.36 -4.63 -11.15
C ASN A 140 -8.86 -4.55 -10.82
N HIS A 141 -8.41 -5.31 -9.82
CA HIS A 141 -7.01 -5.52 -9.49
C HIS A 141 -6.58 -6.93 -9.85
N PHE A 142 -5.30 -7.15 -10.02
CA PHE A 142 -4.76 -8.49 -10.18
C PHE A 142 -4.99 -9.33 -8.92
N ASN A 143 -4.75 -8.73 -7.76
CA ASN A 143 -5.13 -9.26 -6.45
C ASN A 143 -5.99 -8.22 -5.73
N GLY A 144 -7.16 -8.60 -5.22
CA GLY A 144 -7.96 -7.71 -4.39
C GLY A 144 -7.21 -7.34 -3.10
N MET A 145 -6.60 -8.33 -2.48
CA MET A 145 -5.69 -8.18 -1.36
C MET A 145 -4.52 -9.15 -1.52
N PHE A 146 -3.33 -8.68 -1.24
CA PHE A 146 -2.13 -9.49 -1.16
C PHE A 146 -1.51 -9.34 0.23
N ALA A 147 -1.36 -10.44 0.93
CA ALA A 147 -0.71 -10.50 2.24
C ALA A 147 0.46 -11.47 2.18
N ASP A 148 1.66 -11.02 2.48
CA ASP A 148 2.86 -11.82 2.49
C ASP A 148 3.70 -11.54 3.74
N ALA A 149 3.65 -12.46 4.69
CA ALA A 149 4.48 -12.36 5.89
C ALA A 149 5.78 -13.18 5.78
N GLY A 150 5.88 -14.06 4.79
CA GLY A 150 7.03 -14.95 4.63
C GLY A 150 8.28 -14.27 4.06
N ARG A 151 8.11 -13.17 3.38
CA ARG A 151 9.18 -12.46 2.67
C ARG A 151 10.13 -11.71 3.58
N PHE A 152 9.64 -11.27 4.73
CA PHE A 152 10.38 -10.37 5.59
C PHE A 152 11.55 -11.00 6.31
N ALA A 153 11.45 -12.26 6.69
CA ALA A 153 12.55 -12.96 7.34
C ALA A 153 13.82 -13.00 6.45
N GLY A 154 13.64 -13.01 5.14
CA GLY A 154 14.76 -12.96 4.18
C GLY A 154 15.31 -11.55 3.96
N ASP A 155 14.43 -10.60 3.80
CA ASP A 155 14.81 -9.21 3.48
C ASP A 155 15.39 -8.48 4.69
N CYS A 156 14.89 -8.77 5.87
CA CYS A 156 15.44 -8.24 7.11
C CYS A 156 16.86 -8.75 7.42
N GLY A 157 17.21 -9.92 6.95
CA GLY A 157 18.50 -10.56 7.24
C GLY A 157 19.71 -9.90 6.57
N GLY A 158 19.49 -9.07 5.56
CA GLY A 158 20.57 -8.41 4.80
C GLY A 158 20.86 -6.97 5.20
N ASN A 159 20.04 -6.38 6.05
CA ASN A 159 20.16 -4.95 6.40
C ASN A 159 19.91 -4.72 7.88
N ALA A 160 20.90 -4.20 8.58
CA ALA A 160 20.79 -3.91 10.02
C ALA A 160 19.65 -2.90 10.33
N ALA A 161 19.30 -2.02 9.39
CA ALA A 161 18.19 -1.10 9.53
C ALA A 161 16.82 -1.82 9.54
N SER A 162 16.78 -3.06 9.08
CA SER A 162 15.56 -3.86 9.04
C SER A 162 15.39 -4.76 10.27
N TYR A 163 16.24 -4.63 11.26
CA TYR A 163 16.19 -5.47 12.46
C TYR A 163 14.81 -5.41 13.14
N ASP A 164 14.26 -4.22 13.28
CA ASP A 164 12.94 -4.05 13.88
C ASP A 164 11.82 -4.69 13.06
N CYS A 165 11.96 -4.69 11.75
CA CYS A 165 11.06 -5.38 10.85
C CYS A 165 11.06 -6.90 11.15
N CYS A 166 12.23 -7.53 11.28
CA CYS A 166 12.32 -8.96 11.58
C CYS A 166 11.83 -9.32 12.97
N THR A 167 12.07 -8.47 13.95
CA THR A 167 11.64 -8.71 15.34
C THR A 167 10.16 -8.47 15.54
N ASN A 168 9.59 -7.55 14.76
CA ASN A 168 8.18 -7.18 14.84
C ASN A 168 7.31 -7.88 13.78
N SER A 169 7.92 -8.52 12.78
CA SER A 169 7.19 -9.37 11.87
C SER A 169 6.66 -10.55 12.66
N LEU A 170 5.36 -10.58 12.80
CA LEU A 170 4.71 -11.64 13.55
C LEU A 170 4.67 -12.92 12.76
N PRO A 171 4.96 -14.02 13.43
CA PRO A 171 4.65 -15.30 12.86
C PRO A 171 3.17 -15.35 12.49
N LEU A 172 2.89 -15.93 11.33
CA LEU A 172 1.57 -16.27 10.82
C LEU A 172 0.77 -17.16 11.80
N GLY A 173 0.60 -16.82 12.99
CA GLY A 173 -0.06 -17.67 13.98
C GLY A 173 -0.90 -16.91 14.99
N HIS A 174 -1.01 -15.63 14.83
CA HIS A 174 -1.78 -14.79 15.75
C HIS A 174 -2.99 -14.14 15.05
N TRP A 175 -3.75 -14.97 14.35
CA TRP A 175 -5.07 -14.58 13.83
C TRP A 175 -6.13 -14.66 14.93
#